data_05a6874fef25a39f61aae5867a1715f5
#
_entry.id   05a6874fef25a39f61aae5867a1715f5
#
_cell.length_a   1.000
_cell.length_b   1.000
_cell.length_c   1.000
_cell.angle_alpha   90.00
_cell.angle_beta   90.00
_cell.angle_gamma   90.00
#
_symmetry.space_group_name_H-M   'P 1'
#
loop_
_entity.id
_entity.type
_entity.pdbx_description
1 polymer ?
#
loop_
_entity_poly.entity_id
_entity_poly.type
_entity_poly.pdbx_seq_one_letter_code
_entity_poly.pdbx_strand_id
1 'polypeptide(L)'
;MAVESTRWQTQRTNLTPEPANTEPMNIDYDPRYPGIDDLRERARKRIPRFAFEYLDGGCNEDVNLHRNTAEIHDVELIPQYLSQHIKSDMSVELFGHTYDAPFGISPIGLQGLMWPKTPEILAKAAFKHNVPFCLSTVSTSSIETIAELTEGQTWFQLYHPTEDHVRDDIINRCKAAELPVLVILADVPTFGYRPRDIRNGLAMPPSMSLRNILQICGRPSWAINTLINGQPEFETLKPYMPKGLNLKQLGLFMDKTFSGRLNEEKIKPIRDMWPGKLVIKGIACEADAQRAIDLGVDGLWVSNHGGRQLDAGQSAITALRGIVKTFQGQATILMDSGIRSGPDIARTLATGADFTMLGRTFMYGTAALGNRGGDLSLIHI
;
A
#
# COMPACT_ATOMS: atom_id res chain seq x y z
N MET A 1 -22.85 20.39 9.78
CA MET A 1 -22.45 21.52 8.91
C MET A 1 -21.90 20.91 7.63
N ALA A 2 -22.57 21.14 6.51
CA ALA A 2 -22.12 20.64 5.22
C ALA A 2 -20.82 21.37 4.82
N VAL A 3 -19.73 20.64 4.64
CA VAL A 3 -18.50 21.19 4.08
C VAL A 3 -18.73 21.25 2.57
N GLU A 4 -18.91 22.44 2.03
CA GLU A 4 -18.94 22.68 0.59
C GLU A 4 -17.55 22.34 0.02
N SER A 5 -17.47 21.24 -0.74
CA SER A 5 -16.25 20.85 -1.46
C SER A 5 -16.14 21.72 -2.72
N THR A 6 -15.44 22.83 -2.62
CA THR A 6 -15.28 23.84 -3.69
C THR A 6 -14.38 23.39 -4.85
N ARG A 7 -13.60 22.31 -4.70
CA ARG A 7 -12.58 21.92 -5.70
C ARG A 7 -13.14 21.19 -6.92
N TRP A 8 -14.24 20.44 -6.76
CA TRP A 8 -14.88 19.72 -7.87
C TRP A 8 -15.82 20.56 -8.72
N GLN A 9 -16.17 21.78 -8.28
CA GLN A 9 -17.05 22.69 -9.04
C GLN A 9 -16.31 23.52 -10.09
N THR A 10 -15.01 23.74 -9.96
CA THR A 10 -14.25 24.66 -10.85
C THR A 10 -13.77 24.02 -12.16
N GLN A 11 -13.79 22.69 -12.32
CA GLN A 11 -13.45 22.03 -13.58
C GLN A 11 -14.64 21.77 -14.52
N ARG A 12 -15.85 22.27 -14.19
CA ARG A 12 -17.06 22.03 -14.98
C ARG A 12 -17.24 22.96 -16.21
N THR A 13 -16.24 23.70 -16.61
CA THR A 13 -16.37 24.56 -17.79
C THR A 13 -15.84 23.82 -19.02
N ASN A 14 -16.78 23.51 -19.95
CA ASN A 14 -16.61 23.10 -21.36
C ASN A 14 -16.65 21.59 -21.71
N LEU A 15 -17.32 20.74 -20.96
CA LEU A 15 -17.70 19.44 -21.51
C LEU A 15 -19.01 19.56 -22.28
N THR A 16 -18.97 19.53 -23.62
CA THR A 16 -20.16 19.29 -24.45
C THR A 16 -20.73 17.92 -24.10
N PRO A 17 -22.05 17.82 -23.85
CA PRO A 17 -22.66 16.52 -23.55
C PRO A 17 -22.54 15.62 -24.77
N GLU A 18 -21.73 14.56 -24.69
CA GLU A 18 -21.82 13.46 -25.64
C GLU A 18 -23.13 12.69 -25.38
N PRO A 19 -23.82 12.22 -26.45
CA PRO A 19 -25.00 11.41 -26.27
C PRO A 19 -24.66 10.18 -25.42
N ALA A 20 -25.51 9.87 -24.44
CA ALA A 20 -25.35 8.73 -23.58
C ALA A 20 -25.03 7.49 -24.39
N ASN A 21 -23.81 6.95 -24.26
CA ASN A 21 -23.47 5.68 -24.86
C ASN A 21 -24.31 4.62 -24.17
N THR A 22 -25.32 4.10 -24.86
CA THR A 22 -26.27 3.10 -24.34
C THR A 22 -25.69 1.69 -24.37
N GLU A 23 -24.41 1.53 -24.74
CA GLU A 23 -23.78 0.23 -24.64
C GLU A 23 -23.62 -0.14 -23.16
N PRO A 24 -24.11 -1.32 -22.73
CA PRO A 24 -23.95 -1.77 -21.37
C PRO A 24 -22.44 -1.86 -21.08
N MET A 25 -22.03 -1.26 -19.97
CA MET A 25 -20.65 -1.34 -19.51
C MET A 25 -20.31 -2.82 -19.34
N ASN A 26 -19.50 -3.35 -20.24
CA ASN A 26 -19.08 -4.75 -20.18
C ASN A 26 -18.04 -4.88 -19.06
N ILE A 27 -18.53 -5.07 -17.82
CA ILE A 27 -17.68 -5.27 -16.65
C ILE A 27 -17.19 -6.71 -16.72
N ASP A 28 -15.92 -6.90 -17.04
CA ASP A 28 -15.25 -8.22 -17.05
C ASP A 28 -14.97 -8.67 -15.59
N TYR A 29 -16.06 -9.03 -14.88
CA TYR A 29 -15.95 -9.58 -13.53
C TYR A 29 -16.05 -11.12 -13.56
N ASP A 30 -15.43 -11.78 -12.59
CA ASP A 30 -15.58 -13.21 -12.39
C ASP A 30 -16.79 -13.49 -11.47
N PRO A 31 -17.87 -14.12 -11.97
CA PRO A 31 -19.06 -14.40 -11.17
C PRO A 31 -18.82 -15.25 -9.92
N ARG A 32 -17.67 -15.94 -9.85
CA ARG A 32 -17.27 -16.75 -8.68
C ARG A 32 -16.64 -15.90 -7.57
N TYR A 33 -16.21 -14.69 -7.92
CA TYR A 33 -15.53 -13.76 -7.02
C TYR A 33 -16.00 -12.33 -7.30
N PRO A 34 -17.28 -12.03 -7.02
CA PRO A 34 -17.87 -10.74 -7.35
C PRO A 34 -17.37 -9.59 -6.46
N GLY A 35 -16.72 -9.89 -5.35
CA GLY A 35 -16.19 -8.89 -4.43
C GLY A 35 -14.84 -9.28 -3.79
N ILE A 36 -14.26 -8.33 -3.09
CA ILE A 36 -12.96 -8.52 -2.42
C ILE A 36 -13.05 -9.54 -1.28
N ASP A 37 -14.19 -9.64 -0.61
CA ASP A 37 -14.39 -10.63 0.46
C ASP A 37 -14.39 -12.06 -0.08
N ASP A 38 -14.85 -12.29 -1.31
CA ASP A 38 -14.75 -13.60 -1.97
C ASP A 38 -13.28 -13.96 -2.24
N LEU A 39 -12.49 -13.00 -2.70
CA LEU A 39 -11.05 -13.18 -2.88
C LEU A 39 -10.35 -13.42 -1.53
N ARG A 40 -10.71 -12.68 -0.48
CA ARG A 40 -10.20 -12.88 0.88
C ARG A 40 -10.49 -14.30 1.39
N GLU A 41 -11.73 -14.76 1.25
CA GLU A 41 -12.12 -16.11 1.67
C GLU A 41 -11.42 -17.19 0.82
N ARG A 42 -11.26 -16.97 -0.49
CA ARG A 42 -10.50 -17.86 -1.37
C ARG A 42 -9.03 -17.91 -0.97
N ALA A 43 -8.41 -16.77 -0.67
CA ALA A 43 -7.05 -16.68 -0.19
C ALA A 43 -6.87 -17.49 1.11
N ARG A 44 -7.78 -17.33 2.07
CA ARG A 44 -7.81 -18.07 3.34
C ARG A 44 -7.79 -19.59 3.15
N LYS A 45 -8.47 -20.08 2.10
CA LYS A 45 -8.51 -21.51 1.75
C LYS A 45 -7.31 -21.97 0.95
N ARG A 46 -6.60 -21.08 0.24
CA ARG A 46 -5.54 -21.44 -0.71
C ARG A 46 -4.14 -21.38 -0.14
N ILE A 47 -3.85 -20.44 0.76
CA ILE A 47 -2.52 -20.26 1.35
C ILE A 47 -2.47 -20.80 2.79
N PRO A 48 -1.28 -21.09 3.35
CA PRO A 48 -1.15 -21.50 4.73
C PRO A 48 -1.71 -20.47 5.70
N ARG A 49 -2.25 -20.91 6.83
CA ARG A 49 -2.88 -20.04 7.82
C ARG A 49 -1.91 -18.97 8.33
N PHE A 50 -0.65 -19.32 8.57
CA PHE A 50 0.34 -18.33 9.02
C PHE A 50 0.53 -17.19 8.01
N ALA A 51 0.57 -17.50 6.71
CA ALA A 51 0.69 -16.49 5.67
C ALA A 51 -0.59 -15.64 5.55
N PHE A 52 -1.76 -16.27 5.66
CA PHE A 52 -3.03 -15.56 5.64
C PHE A 52 -3.19 -14.63 6.85
N GLU A 53 -2.91 -15.10 8.06
CA GLU A 53 -3.03 -14.29 9.28
C GLU A 53 -2.01 -13.15 9.34
N TYR A 54 -0.83 -13.32 8.74
CA TYR A 54 0.14 -12.23 8.55
C TYR A 54 -0.43 -11.10 7.67
N LEU A 55 -1.10 -11.45 6.58
CA LEU A 55 -1.74 -10.49 5.69
C LEU A 55 -2.96 -9.83 6.34
N ASP A 56 -3.84 -10.64 6.92
CA ASP A 56 -5.17 -10.27 7.37
C ASP A 56 -5.18 -9.54 8.71
N GLY A 57 -4.19 -9.82 9.58
CA GLY A 57 -4.12 -9.30 10.94
C GLY A 57 -3.63 -7.86 11.06
N GLY A 58 -3.95 -7.26 12.19
CA GLY A 58 -3.42 -5.99 12.69
C GLY A 58 -2.42 -6.21 13.84
N CYS A 59 -2.39 -5.28 14.78
CA CYS A 59 -1.65 -5.40 16.03
C CYS A 59 -2.60 -5.56 17.23
N ASN A 60 -2.07 -6.02 18.35
CA ASN A 60 -2.78 -6.24 19.62
C ASN A 60 -4.11 -7.00 19.44
N GLU A 61 -5.24 -6.34 19.56
CA GLU A 61 -6.60 -6.91 19.51
C GLU A 61 -7.32 -6.62 18.18
N ASP A 62 -6.62 -6.08 17.17
CA ASP A 62 -7.17 -5.68 15.87
C ASP A 62 -8.22 -4.54 15.95
N VAL A 63 -8.28 -3.78 17.04
CA VAL A 63 -9.27 -2.69 17.22
C VAL A 63 -9.11 -1.64 16.13
N ASN A 64 -7.89 -1.13 15.91
CA ASN A 64 -7.65 -0.12 14.89
C ASN A 64 -7.79 -0.68 13.46
N LEU A 65 -7.48 -1.97 13.25
CA LEU A 65 -7.73 -2.65 11.99
C LEU A 65 -9.21 -2.57 11.57
N HIS A 66 -10.11 -2.89 12.49
CA HIS A 66 -11.55 -2.86 12.26
C HIS A 66 -12.09 -1.43 12.21
N ARG A 67 -11.62 -0.55 13.09
CA ARG A 67 -11.97 0.88 13.12
C ARG A 67 -11.71 1.58 11.78
N ASN A 68 -10.59 1.32 11.14
CA ASN A 68 -10.25 1.93 9.85
C ASN A 68 -11.36 1.73 8.81
N THR A 69 -11.87 0.52 8.66
CA THR A 69 -12.93 0.24 7.69
C THR A 69 -14.29 0.74 8.17
N ALA A 70 -14.61 0.57 9.46
CA ALA A 70 -15.88 1.01 10.02
C ALA A 70 -16.07 2.53 9.87
N GLU A 71 -15.07 3.33 10.23
CA GLU A 71 -15.17 4.79 10.16
C GLU A 71 -15.12 5.34 8.71
N ILE A 72 -14.56 4.59 7.73
CA ILE A 72 -14.76 4.90 6.32
C ILE A 72 -16.23 4.71 5.94
N HIS A 73 -16.88 3.65 6.43
CA HIS A 73 -18.29 3.37 6.14
C HIS A 73 -19.25 4.39 6.78
N ASP A 74 -18.82 5.11 7.81
CA ASP A 74 -19.58 6.22 8.40
C ASP A 74 -19.65 7.48 7.49
N VAL A 75 -18.85 7.51 6.40
CA VAL A 75 -18.93 8.58 5.41
C VAL A 75 -20.04 8.28 4.42
N GLU A 76 -21.11 9.06 4.44
CA GLU A 76 -22.25 8.93 3.55
C GLU A 76 -22.10 9.85 2.33
N LEU A 77 -22.36 9.31 1.12
CA LEU A 77 -22.39 10.06 -0.13
C LEU A 77 -23.85 10.38 -0.48
N ILE A 78 -24.12 11.65 -0.78
CA ILE A 78 -25.48 12.11 -1.13
C ILE A 78 -25.70 11.96 -2.65
N PRO A 79 -26.55 11.02 -3.10
CA PRO A 79 -26.81 10.82 -4.53
C PRO A 79 -27.66 11.96 -5.12
N GLN A 80 -27.37 12.35 -6.35
CA GLN A 80 -28.14 13.34 -7.11
C GLN A 80 -28.76 12.68 -8.36
N TYR A 81 -29.91 12.08 -8.23
CA TYR A 81 -30.56 11.30 -9.31
C TYR A 81 -31.17 12.15 -10.41
N LEU A 82 -31.52 13.41 -10.16
CA LEU A 82 -32.12 14.31 -11.13
C LEU A 82 -31.11 15.21 -11.86
N SER A 83 -29.82 14.85 -11.81
CA SER A 83 -28.78 15.51 -12.54
C SER A 83 -28.60 14.90 -13.94
N GLN A 84 -28.07 15.70 -14.89
CA GLN A 84 -27.71 15.21 -16.21
C GLN A 84 -26.65 14.11 -16.07
N HIS A 85 -26.80 13.00 -16.80
CA HIS A 85 -25.78 11.95 -16.87
C HIS A 85 -24.52 12.51 -17.55
N ILE A 86 -23.39 12.46 -16.88
CA ILE A 86 -22.09 12.82 -17.42
C ILE A 86 -21.23 11.55 -17.36
N LYS A 87 -20.54 11.23 -18.45
CA LYS A 87 -19.56 10.14 -18.46
C LYS A 87 -18.53 10.41 -17.36
N SER A 88 -18.33 9.47 -16.46
CA SER A 88 -17.37 9.59 -15.38
C SER A 88 -15.95 9.55 -15.96
N ASP A 89 -15.15 10.57 -15.65
CA ASP A 89 -13.72 10.58 -15.85
C ASP A 89 -13.05 10.31 -14.50
N MET A 90 -12.29 9.22 -14.40
CA MET A 90 -11.56 8.84 -13.19
C MET A 90 -10.09 9.24 -13.26
N SER A 91 -9.63 9.80 -14.39
CA SER A 91 -8.23 10.17 -14.55
C SER A 91 -7.82 11.26 -13.55
N VAL A 92 -6.58 11.19 -13.10
CA VAL A 92 -6.03 12.14 -12.12
C VAL A 92 -4.57 12.40 -12.40
N GLU A 93 -4.18 13.67 -12.39
CA GLU A 93 -2.77 14.04 -12.40
C GLU A 93 -2.20 13.95 -10.98
N LEU A 94 -1.12 13.18 -10.83
CA LEU A 94 -0.43 12.98 -9.57
C LEU A 94 1.08 12.99 -9.80
N PHE A 95 1.79 13.95 -9.19
CA PHE A 95 3.25 14.09 -9.26
C PHE A 95 3.82 14.17 -10.70
N GLY A 96 3.07 14.76 -11.63
CA GLY A 96 3.47 14.96 -13.03
C GLY A 96 3.17 13.78 -13.95
N HIS A 97 2.43 12.77 -13.47
CA HIS A 97 1.91 11.67 -14.28
C HIS A 97 0.39 11.64 -14.21
N THR A 98 -0.28 11.37 -15.35
CA THR A 98 -1.73 11.17 -15.39
C THR A 98 -2.06 9.70 -15.29
N TYR A 99 -2.68 9.31 -14.18
CA TYR A 99 -3.18 7.95 -13.93
C TYR A 99 -4.65 7.82 -14.36
N ASP A 100 -5.05 6.59 -14.73
CA ASP A 100 -6.41 6.32 -15.22
C ASP A 100 -7.46 6.28 -14.09
N ALA A 101 -7.01 6.16 -12.83
CA ALA A 101 -7.91 6.12 -11.68
C ALA A 101 -7.24 6.69 -10.41
N PRO A 102 -8.02 7.25 -9.45
CA PRO A 102 -7.51 7.92 -8.27
C PRO A 102 -7.10 6.95 -7.15
N PHE A 103 -6.53 5.81 -7.53
CA PHE A 103 -6.03 4.83 -6.56
C PHE A 103 -4.79 4.10 -7.07
N GLY A 104 -4.03 3.54 -6.13
CA GLY A 104 -2.82 2.77 -6.42
C GLY A 104 -2.56 1.65 -5.41
N ILE A 105 -1.47 0.92 -5.63
CA ILE A 105 -1.08 -0.22 -4.81
C ILE A 105 -0.07 0.23 -3.75
N SER A 106 -0.47 0.15 -2.47
CA SER A 106 0.36 0.49 -1.31
C SER A 106 1.59 -0.41 -1.20
N PRO A 107 2.69 0.09 -0.60
CA PRO A 107 3.86 -0.74 -0.30
C PRO A 107 3.53 -1.79 0.76
N ILE A 108 3.86 -3.04 0.46
CA ILE A 108 3.67 -4.18 1.37
C ILE A 108 4.97 -4.97 1.45
N GLY A 109 5.39 -5.28 2.68
CA GLY A 109 6.52 -6.16 2.92
C GLY A 109 6.18 -7.62 2.71
N LEU A 110 7.21 -8.43 2.42
CA LEU A 110 7.16 -9.90 2.39
C LEU A 110 6.03 -10.48 1.53
N GLN A 111 5.68 -9.80 0.43
CA GLN A 111 4.55 -10.15 -0.44
C GLN A 111 4.63 -11.58 -0.98
N GLY A 112 5.84 -12.08 -1.29
CA GLY A 112 6.07 -13.44 -1.76
C GLY A 112 5.72 -14.55 -0.76
N LEU A 113 5.55 -14.22 0.52
CA LEU A 113 5.05 -15.16 1.52
C LEU A 113 3.59 -15.57 1.26
N MET A 114 2.76 -14.64 0.80
CA MET A 114 1.37 -14.93 0.47
C MET A 114 1.26 -15.71 -0.84
N TRP A 115 1.95 -15.23 -1.87
CA TRP A 115 2.07 -15.93 -3.13
C TRP A 115 3.39 -15.56 -3.83
N PRO A 116 4.14 -16.54 -4.37
CA PRO A 116 5.39 -16.25 -5.09
C PRO A 116 5.19 -15.26 -6.23
N LYS A 117 6.17 -14.39 -6.44
CA LYS A 117 6.14 -13.36 -7.48
C LYS A 117 5.02 -12.32 -7.34
N THR A 118 4.42 -12.17 -6.16
CA THR A 118 3.36 -11.18 -5.93
C THR A 118 3.78 -9.75 -6.27
N PRO A 119 4.99 -9.25 -5.91
CA PRO A 119 5.40 -7.89 -6.31
C PRO A 119 5.39 -7.71 -7.82
N GLU A 120 5.94 -8.66 -8.57
CA GLU A 120 6.01 -8.61 -10.03
C GLU A 120 4.63 -8.73 -10.68
N ILE A 121 3.73 -9.55 -10.11
CA ILE A 121 2.34 -9.70 -10.58
C ILE A 121 1.61 -8.38 -10.43
N LEU A 122 1.70 -7.75 -9.24
CA LEU A 122 1.01 -6.50 -8.95
C LEU A 122 1.61 -5.32 -9.71
N ALA A 123 2.93 -5.24 -9.84
CA ALA A 123 3.60 -4.19 -10.60
C ALA A 123 3.20 -4.22 -12.09
N LYS A 124 3.19 -5.41 -12.72
CA LYS A 124 2.72 -5.57 -14.10
C LYS A 124 1.24 -5.20 -14.26
N ALA A 125 0.40 -5.61 -13.34
CA ALA A 125 -1.03 -5.28 -13.38
C ALA A 125 -1.23 -3.77 -13.22
N ALA A 126 -0.55 -3.13 -12.27
CA ALA A 126 -0.61 -1.69 -12.05
C ALA A 126 -0.13 -0.90 -13.30
N PHE A 127 0.99 -1.30 -13.89
CA PHE A 127 1.52 -0.68 -15.11
C PHE A 127 0.54 -0.81 -16.28
N LYS A 128 -0.02 -2.02 -16.50
CA LYS A 128 -1.01 -2.28 -17.55
C LYS A 128 -2.27 -1.42 -17.42
N HIS A 129 -2.71 -1.16 -16.20
CA HIS A 129 -3.93 -0.38 -15.90
C HIS A 129 -3.61 1.09 -15.55
N ASN A 130 -2.38 1.52 -15.80
CA ASN A 130 -1.92 2.89 -15.55
C ASN A 130 -2.33 3.42 -14.17
N VAL A 131 -2.01 2.66 -13.13
CA VAL A 131 -2.15 3.07 -11.72
C VAL A 131 -0.81 2.90 -10.99
N PRO A 132 -0.48 3.70 -9.97
CA PRO A 132 0.82 3.61 -9.32
C PRO A 132 0.95 2.33 -8.48
N PHE A 133 2.14 1.73 -8.56
CA PHE A 133 2.60 0.67 -7.66
C PHE A 133 3.74 1.19 -6.80
N CYS A 134 3.67 1.00 -5.49
CA CYS A 134 4.74 1.36 -4.58
C CYS A 134 5.46 0.12 -4.04
N LEU A 135 6.74 -0.04 -4.37
CA LEU A 135 7.57 -1.13 -3.88
C LEU A 135 8.07 -0.83 -2.46
N SER A 136 8.00 -1.81 -1.57
CA SER A 136 8.54 -1.68 -0.20
C SER A 136 10.02 -2.08 -0.13
N THR A 137 10.81 -1.42 0.73
CA THR A 137 12.19 -1.85 1.08
C THR A 137 12.26 -3.33 1.50
N VAL A 138 11.24 -3.81 2.19
CA VAL A 138 11.15 -5.21 2.66
C VAL A 138 10.30 -6.07 1.73
N SER A 139 10.32 -5.76 0.44
CA SER A 139 9.69 -6.57 -0.61
C SER A 139 10.52 -7.82 -0.96
N THR A 140 9.85 -8.79 -1.56
CA THR A 140 10.47 -10.01 -2.11
C THR A 140 10.87 -9.86 -3.59
N SER A 141 10.94 -8.64 -4.09
CA SER A 141 11.54 -8.31 -5.39
C SER A 141 12.44 -7.09 -5.24
N SER A 142 13.42 -6.95 -6.13
CA SER A 142 14.37 -5.85 -6.10
C SER A 142 13.83 -4.58 -6.79
N ILE A 143 14.45 -3.44 -6.51
CA ILE A 143 14.17 -2.16 -7.16
C ILE A 143 14.32 -2.32 -8.68
N GLU A 144 15.42 -2.91 -9.12
CA GLU A 144 15.79 -3.06 -10.52
C GLU A 144 14.78 -3.94 -11.28
N THR A 145 14.40 -5.08 -10.69
CA THR A 145 13.43 -5.99 -11.30
C THR A 145 12.07 -5.30 -11.51
N ILE A 146 11.60 -4.53 -10.52
CA ILE A 146 10.30 -3.87 -10.64
C ILE A 146 10.37 -2.66 -11.57
N ALA A 147 11.46 -1.90 -11.53
CA ALA A 147 11.68 -0.79 -12.46
C ALA A 147 11.70 -1.27 -13.92
N GLU A 148 12.38 -2.38 -14.23
CA GLU A 148 12.37 -2.99 -15.56
C GLU A 148 10.94 -3.38 -16.00
N LEU A 149 10.15 -3.97 -15.10
CA LEU A 149 8.78 -4.42 -15.40
C LEU A 149 7.77 -3.29 -15.59
N THR A 150 8.08 -2.09 -15.10
CA THR A 150 7.19 -0.91 -15.10
C THR A 150 7.79 0.26 -15.86
N GLU A 151 8.85 0.05 -16.62
CA GLU A 151 9.55 1.10 -17.37
C GLU A 151 9.89 2.32 -16.50
N GLY A 152 10.32 2.08 -15.25
CA GLY A 152 10.62 3.11 -14.26
C GLY A 152 9.40 3.76 -13.58
N GLN A 153 8.17 3.43 -13.95
CA GLN A 153 6.96 4.08 -13.41
C GLN A 153 6.53 3.57 -12.02
N THR A 154 7.41 2.94 -11.28
CA THR A 154 7.12 2.49 -9.91
C THR A 154 7.58 3.51 -8.88
N TRP A 155 6.91 3.54 -7.72
CA TRP A 155 7.36 4.29 -6.55
C TRP A 155 8.14 3.38 -5.62
N PHE A 156 9.00 3.95 -4.79
CA PHE A 156 9.73 3.18 -3.79
C PHE A 156 9.51 3.71 -2.39
N GLN A 157 9.15 2.80 -1.46
CA GLN A 157 9.00 3.14 -0.06
C GLN A 157 10.24 2.71 0.74
N LEU A 158 10.90 3.69 1.31
CA LEU A 158 12.10 3.56 2.13
C LEU A 158 11.73 3.41 3.61
N TYR A 159 12.07 2.26 4.21
CA TYR A 159 12.33 2.15 5.64
C TYR A 159 13.68 2.77 5.89
N HIS A 160 13.77 3.75 6.78
CA HIS A 160 15.04 4.42 7.04
C HIS A 160 16.01 3.46 7.74
N PRO A 161 17.14 3.06 7.10
CA PRO A 161 18.15 2.24 7.75
C PRO A 161 18.86 3.04 8.83
N THR A 162 19.38 2.34 9.84
CA THR A 162 20.21 2.97 10.88
C THR A 162 21.57 3.42 10.34
N GLU A 163 22.08 2.76 9.29
CA GLU A 163 23.35 3.05 8.67
C GLU A 163 23.16 3.93 7.42
N ASP A 164 23.77 5.12 7.43
CA ASP A 164 23.60 6.11 6.35
C ASP A 164 24.06 5.59 4.98
N HIS A 165 25.14 4.81 4.91
CA HIS A 165 25.62 4.27 3.65
C HIS A 165 24.62 3.31 2.97
N VAL A 166 23.84 2.57 3.75
CA VAL A 166 22.77 1.69 3.22
C VAL A 166 21.63 2.53 2.68
N ARG A 167 21.23 3.59 3.40
CA ARG A 167 20.22 4.56 2.95
C ARG A 167 20.63 5.19 1.62
N ASP A 168 21.86 5.70 1.57
CA ASP A 168 22.39 6.43 0.42
C ASP A 168 22.48 5.52 -0.82
N ASP A 169 22.93 4.28 -0.64
CA ASP A 169 23.01 3.31 -1.72
C ASP A 169 21.60 2.93 -2.25
N ILE A 170 20.62 2.67 -1.38
CA ILE A 170 19.26 2.42 -1.79
C ILE A 170 18.67 3.60 -2.58
N ILE A 171 18.89 4.85 -2.13
CA ILE A 171 18.44 6.05 -2.84
C ILE A 171 19.14 6.16 -4.21
N ASN A 172 20.45 5.87 -4.28
CA ASN A 172 21.18 5.89 -5.55
C ASN A 172 20.68 4.80 -6.53
N ARG A 173 20.32 3.63 -6.04
CA ARG A 173 19.66 2.58 -6.86
C ARG A 173 18.31 3.05 -7.38
N CYS A 174 17.49 3.72 -6.56
CA CYS A 174 16.24 4.32 -7.01
C CYS A 174 16.45 5.39 -8.09
N LYS A 175 17.49 6.23 -7.95
CA LYS A 175 17.85 7.24 -8.98
C LYS A 175 18.33 6.58 -10.26
N ALA A 176 19.18 5.55 -10.15
CA ALA A 176 19.65 4.81 -11.32
C ALA A 176 18.53 4.09 -12.08
N ALA A 177 17.48 3.71 -11.39
CA ALA A 177 16.27 3.12 -11.93
C ALA A 177 15.23 4.18 -12.39
N GLU A 178 15.56 5.47 -12.31
CA GLU A 178 14.72 6.62 -12.72
C GLU A 178 13.34 6.67 -12.07
N LEU A 179 13.22 6.19 -10.81
CA LEU A 179 11.94 6.17 -10.12
C LEU A 179 11.43 7.60 -9.83
N PRO A 180 10.13 7.90 -10.08
CA PRO A 180 9.60 9.26 -9.98
C PRO A 180 9.33 9.70 -8.53
N VAL A 181 9.02 8.77 -7.63
CA VAL A 181 8.55 9.07 -6.27
C VAL A 181 9.26 8.21 -5.24
N LEU A 182 9.85 8.87 -4.24
CA LEU A 182 10.37 8.25 -3.03
C LEU A 182 9.40 8.49 -1.87
N VAL A 183 9.03 7.42 -1.17
CA VAL A 183 8.14 7.46 -0.02
C VAL A 183 8.93 7.11 1.24
N ILE A 184 9.05 8.02 2.20
CA ILE A 184 9.69 7.75 3.49
C ILE A 184 8.63 7.25 4.48
N LEU A 185 8.94 6.17 5.20
CA LEU A 185 8.02 5.59 6.19
C LEU A 185 8.31 6.14 7.59
N ALA A 186 7.31 6.75 8.23
CA ALA A 186 7.42 7.35 9.55
C ALA A 186 6.74 6.55 10.67
N ASP A 187 5.78 5.68 10.34
CA ASP A 187 4.89 5.03 11.31
C ASP A 187 5.40 3.67 11.86
N VAL A 188 6.67 3.33 11.61
CA VAL A 188 7.30 2.09 12.10
C VAL A 188 8.56 2.41 12.93
N PRO A 189 8.42 3.07 14.10
CA PRO A 189 9.57 3.31 14.97
C PRO A 189 10.13 2.01 15.59
N THR A 190 9.28 1.00 15.71
CA THR A 190 9.57 -0.38 16.17
C THR A 190 8.58 -1.33 15.51
N PHE A 191 8.87 -2.63 15.53
CA PHE A 191 7.88 -3.62 15.07
C PHE A 191 6.68 -3.65 16.04
N GLY A 192 5.46 -3.54 15.48
CA GLY A 192 4.22 -3.62 16.26
C GLY A 192 4.05 -4.98 16.94
N TYR A 193 3.44 -5.01 18.10
CA TYR A 193 3.09 -6.26 18.79
C TYR A 193 1.93 -6.94 18.08
N ARG A 194 2.19 -8.09 17.44
CA ARG A 194 1.23 -8.84 16.61
C ARG A 194 1.04 -10.26 17.14
N PRO A 195 0.05 -10.49 17.99
CA PRO A 195 -0.19 -11.82 18.59
C PRO A 195 -0.41 -12.93 17.56
N ARG A 196 -1.02 -12.62 16.41
CA ARG A 196 -1.21 -13.61 15.33
C ARG A 196 0.13 -14.04 14.74
N ASP A 197 1.04 -13.09 14.46
CA ASP A 197 2.37 -13.39 13.92
C ASP A 197 3.19 -14.19 14.94
N ILE A 198 3.12 -13.83 16.23
CA ILE A 198 3.78 -14.56 17.33
C ILE A 198 3.29 -16.02 17.39
N ARG A 199 1.98 -16.25 17.41
CA ARG A 199 1.39 -17.59 17.44
C ARG A 199 1.75 -18.45 16.23
N ASN A 200 2.00 -17.81 15.09
CA ASN A 200 2.35 -18.45 13.83
C ASN A 200 3.86 -18.58 13.59
N GLY A 201 4.69 -18.12 14.53
CA GLY A 201 6.15 -18.17 14.38
C GLY A 201 6.72 -17.17 13.37
N LEU A 202 5.98 -16.13 13.01
CA LEU A 202 6.43 -15.07 12.09
C LEU A 202 6.95 -13.81 12.79
N ALA A 203 6.84 -13.75 14.13
CA ALA A 203 7.50 -12.68 14.89
C ALA A 203 9.03 -12.78 14.74
N MET A 204 9.70 -11.65 14.83
CA MET A 204 11.16 -11.63 14.77
C MET A 204 11.79 -12.06 16.10
N PRO A 205 12.70 -13.04 16.10
CA PRO A 205 13.14 -13.88 14.98
C PRO A 205 12.11 -14.96 14.59
N PRO A 206 11.88 -15.20 13.29
CA PRO A 206 10.89 -16.18 12.86
C PRO A 206 11.32 -17.61 13.19
N SER A 207 10.33 -18.49 13.41
CA SER A 207 10.53 -19.91 13.70
C SER A 207 9.55 -20.79 12.94
N MET A 208 10.02 -21.95 12.48
CA MET A 208 9.19 -22.94 11.79
C MET A 208 8.81 -24.07 12.77
N SER A 209 7.52 -24.22 13.02
CA SER A 209 6.97 -25.28 13.89
C SER A 209 6.43 -26.46 13.07
N LEU A 210 6.25 -27.62 13.70
CA LEU A 210 5.58 -28.77 13.08
C LEU A 210 4.18 -28.41 12.59
N ARG A 211 3.48 -27.54 13.32
CA ARG A 211 2.17 -27.01 12.92
C ARG A 211 2.25 -26.26 11.59
N ASN A 212 3.29 -25.47 11.38
CA ASN A 212 3.49 -24.74 10.13
C ASN A 212 3.75 -25.70 8.97
N ILE A 213 4.53 -26.76 9.19
CA ILE A 213 4.78 -27.80 8.19
C ILE A 213 3.47 -28.49 7.79
N LEU A 214 2.63 -28.87 8.75
CA LEU A 214 1.31 -29.46 8.46
C LEU A 214 0.40 -28.48 7.69
N GLN A 215 0.44 -27.20 7.99
CA GLN A 215 -0.29 -26.19 7.22
C GLN A 215 0.20 -26.09 5.77
N ILE A 216 1.51 -26.18 5.54
CA ILE A 216 2.12 -26.19 4.20
C ILE A 216 1.67 -27.41 3.43
N CYS A 217 1.74 -28.61 4.03
CA CYS A 217 1.27 -29.85 3.41
C CYS A 217 -0.21 -29.80 3.04
N GLY A 218 -1.04 -29.13 3.85
CA GLY A 218 -2.46 -28.91 3.56
C GLY A 218 -2.76 -27.88 2.46
N ARG A 219 -1.74 -27.24 1.88
CA ARG A 219 -1.85 -26.22 0.82
C ARG A 219 -0.93 -26.51 -0.36
N PRO A 220 -1.15 -27.63 -1.07
CA PRO A 220 -0.19 -28.13 -2.09
C PRO A 220 0.08 -27.12 -3.21
N SER A 221 -0.93 -26.37 -3.64
CA SER A 221 -0.76 -25.32 -4.68
C SER A 221 0.23 -24.25 -4.23
N TRP A 222 0.13 -23.78 -2.99
CA TRP A 222 1.05 -22.80 -2.42
C TRP A 222 2.46 -23.40 -2.24
N ALA A 223 2.53 -24.62 -1.68
CA ALA A 223 3.79 -25.30 -1.38
C ALA A 223 4.60 -25.57 -2.66
N ILE A 224 3.96 -26.10 -3.71
CA ILE A 224 4.62 -26.38 -5.00
C ILE A 224 5.10 -25.08 -5.65
N ASN A 225 4.27 -24.04 -5.70
CA ASN A 225 4.67 -22.77 -6.28
C ASN A 225 5.82 -22.10 -5.50
N THR A 226 5.81 -22.18 -4.16
CA THR A 226 6.91 -21.68 -3.34
C THR A 226 8.18 -22.49 -3.56
N LEU A 227 8.09 -23.81 -3.73
CA LEU A 227 9.24 -24.65 -4.00
C LEU A 227 9.88 -24.34 -5.37
N ILE A 228 9.06 -24.12 -6.41
CA ILE A 228 9.53 -23.80 -7.75
C ILE A 228 10.17 -22.40 -7.82
N ASN A 229 9.61 -21.41 -7.15
CA ASN A 229 10.07 -20.02 -7.19
C ASN A 229 11.09 -19.66 -6.09
N GLY A 230 11.37 -20.57 -5.16
CA GLY A 230 12.23 -20.33 -4.01
C GLY A 230 11.49 -19.72 -2.80
N GLN A 231 12.16 -19.74 -1.66
CA GLN A 231 11.63 -19.09 -0.45
C GLN A 231 11.63 -17.56 -0.62
N PRO A 232 10.67 -16.86 -0.02
CA PRO A 232 10.64 -15.41 -0.08
C PRO A 232 11.85 -14.81 0.66
N GLU A 233 12.66 -14.02 -0.05
CA GLU A 233 13.82 -13.30 0.47
C GLU A 233 13.62 -11.79 0.31
N PHE A 234 14.29 -10.97 1.10
CA PHE A 234 14.25 -9.50 0.99
C PHE A 234 15.23 -9.04 -0.10
N GLU A 235 14.82 -9.10 -1.35
CA GLU A 235 15.71 -8.90 -2.51
C GLU A 235 16.36 -7.51 -2.54
N THR A 236 15.65 -6.45 -2.16
CA THR A 236 16.22 -5.09 -2.08
C THR A 236 17.36 -5.01 -1.03
N LEU A 237 17.23 -5.73 0.08
CA LEU A 237 18.18 -5.71 1.19
C LEU A 237 19.31 -6.73 1.08
N LYS A 238 19.18 -7.69 0.20
CA LYS A 238 20.12 -8.79 0.00
C LYS A 238 21.59 -8.37 -0.13
N PRO A 239 21.93 -7.26 -0.84
CA PRO A 239 23.31 -6.79 -0.94
C PRO A 239 23.94 -6.38 0.40
N TYR A 240 23.12 -5.96 1.39
CA TYR A 240 23.58 -5.47 2.70
C TYR A 240 23.53 -6.55 3.78
N MET A 241 22.98 -7.72 3.45
CA MET A 241 22.82 -8.82 4.40
C MET A 241 24.06 -9.71 4.40
N PRO A 242 24.57 -10.12 5.58
CA PRO A 242 25.59 -11.16 5.65
C PRO A 242 25.08 -12.45 5.01
N LYS A 243 25.96 -13.14 4.27
CA LYS A 243 25.59 -14.43 3.63
C LYS A 243 25.33 -15.53 4.67
N GLY A 244 24.37 -16.40 4.39
CA GLY A 244 24.11 -17.60 5.19
C GLY A 244 23.44 -17.35 6.55
N LEU A 245 22.72 -16.23 6.69
CA LEU A 245 21.94 -15.96 7.91
C LEU A 245 20.86 -17.03 8.12
N ASN A 246 20.82 -17.59 9.33
CA ASN A 246 19.65 -18.33 9.75
C ASN A 246 18.49 -17.39 10.13
N LEU A 247 17.28 -17.93 10.32
CA LEU A 247 16.07 -17.13 10.60
C LEU A 247 16.22 -16.22 11.83
N LYS A 248 16.93 -16.69 12.88
CA LYS A 248 17.17 -15.87 14.08
C LYS A 248 18.10 -14.70 13.79
N GLN A 249 19.16 -14.93 13.05
CA GLN A 249 20.13 -13.90 12.64
C GLN A 249 19.49 -12.88 11.69
N LEU A 250 18.61 -13.34 10.78
CA LEU A 250 17.83 -12.47 9.92
C LEU A 250 16.93 -11.52 10.73
N GLY A 251 16.23 -12.05 11.74
CA GLY A 251 15.40 -11.23 12.63
C GLY A 251 16.20 -10.16 13.37
N LEU A 252 17.36 -10.53 13.92
CA LEU A 252 18.25 -9.58 14.59
C LEU A 252 18.83 -8.52 13.62
N PHE A 253 19.17 -8.92 12.39
CA PHE A 253 19.60 -8.00 11.36
C PHE A 253 18.51 -6.98 11.04
N MET A 254 17.28 -7.43 10.82
CA MET A 254 16.15 -6.54 10.52
C MET A 254 15.87 -5.56 11.65
N ASP A 255 15.86 -6.02 12.89
CA ASP A 255 15.65 -5.19 14.08
C ASP A 255 16.77 -4.13 14.22
N LYS A 256 18.02 -4.53 14.05
CA LYS A 256 19.17 -3.60 14.08
C LYS A 256 19.11 -2.59 12.93
N THR A 257 18.74 -3.01 11.74
CA THR A 257 18.78 -2.18 10.52
C THR A 257 17.69 -1.12 10.52
N PHE A 258 16.51 -1.42 11.08
CA PHE A 258 15.33 -0.54 11.00
C PHE A 258 14.85 -0.04 12.37
N SER A 259 15.68 -0.08 13.39
CA SER A 259 15.31 0.44 14.72
C SER A 259 15.47 1.96 14.78
N GLY A 260 14.51 2.62 15.42
CA GLY A 260 14.58 4.04 15.74
C GLY A 260 13.54 4.91 15.01
N ARG A 261 13.29 6.07 15.61
CA ARG A 261 12.32 7.04 15.07
C ARG A 261 12.95 7.84 13.92
N LEU A 262 12.11 8.15 12.96
CA LEU A 262 12.41 9.15 11.94
C LEU A 262 12.29 10.55 12.56
N ASN A 263 13.24 11.42 12.27
CA ASN A 263 13.25 12.84 12.69
C ASN A 263 13.76 13.72 11.55
N GLU A 264 13.74 15.03 11.75
CA GLU A 264 14.16 16.02 10.75
C GLU A 264 15.60 15.81 10.28
N GLU A 265 16.51 15.49 11.20
CA GLU A 265 17.93 15.25 10.88
C GLU A 265 18.14 14.07 9.92
N LYS A 266 17.25 13.06 9.98
CA LYS A 266 17.26 11.89 9.09
C LYS A 266 16.56 12.16 7.75
N ILE A 267 15.53 13.01 7.74
CA ILE A 267 14.78 13.31 6.52
C ILE A 267 15.52 14.31 5.62
N LYS A 268 16.12 15.34 6.21
CA LYS A 268 16.80 16.40 5.45
C LYS A 268 17.85 15.87 4.47
N PRO A 269 18.80 14.99 4.84
CA PRO A 269 19.75 14.42 3.88
C PRO A 269 19.08 13.67 2.74
N ILE A 270 17.94 13.01 2.99
CA ILE A 270 17.17 12.31 1.95
C ILE A 270 16.59 13.33 0.97
N ARG A 271 15.99 14.42 1.46
CA ARG A 271 15.48 15.48 0.59
C ARG A 271 16.58 16.09 -0.27
N ASP A 272 17.74 16.35 0.32
CA ASP A 272 18.89 16.94 -0.39
C ASP A 272 19.42 16.01 -1.51
N MET A 273 19.36 14.69 -1.28
CA MET A 273 19.82 13.69 -2.26
C MET A 273 18.78 13.36 -3.34
N TRP A 274 17.49 13.45 -3.02
CA TRP A 274 16.43 12.97 -3.90
C TRP A 274 15.87 14.08 -4.80
N PRO A 275 16.10 14.04 -6.11
CA PRO A 275 15.65 15.10 -7.02
C PRO A 275 14.17 15.00 -7.39
N GLY A 276 13.55 13.82 -7.23
CA GLY A 276 12.17 13.54 -7.58
C GLY A 276 11.17 13.94 -6.49
N LYS A 277 9.97 13.46 -6.61
CA LYS A 277 8.89 13.71 -5.65
C LYS A 277 9.14 12.93 -4.34
N LEU A 278 8.99 13.61 -3.22
CA LEU A 278 9.19 13.05 -1.88
C LEU A 278 7.88 13.04 -1.10
N VAL A 279 7.51 11.89 -0.56
CA VAL A 279 6.27 11.69 0.20
C VAL A 279 6.63 11.12 1.58
N ILE A 280 6.01 11.61 2.65
CA ILE A 280 6.09 10.96 3.97
C ILE A 280 4.82 10.19 4.24
N LYS A 281 4.98 8.87 4.44
CA LYS A 281 3.91 7.93 4.78
C LYS A 281 3.86 7.67 6.29
N GLY A 282 2.64 7.60 6.83
CA GLY A 282 2.43 7.35 8.26
C GLY A 282 2.07 8.63 9.03
N ILE A 283 1.63 9.66 8.31
CA ILE A 283 1.13 10.89 8.91
C ILE A 283 -0.23 10.62 9.56
N ALA A 284 -0.34 10.88 10.87
CA ALA A 284 -1.54 10.62 11.64
C ALA A 284 -2.02 11.85 12.44
N CYS A 285 -1.31 12.98 12.40
CA CYS A 285 -1.70 14.20 13.07
C CYS A 285 -1.20 15.45 12.33
N GLU A 286 -1.83 16.59 12.61
CA GLU A 286 -1.51 17.88 12.00
C GLU A 286 -0.07 18.35 12.33
N ALA A 287 0.43 18.05 13.53
CA ALA A 287 1.78 18.45 13.93
C ALA A 287 2.87 17.78 13.07
N ASP A 288 2.72 16.50 12.75
CA ASP A 288 3.66 15.80 11.88
C ASP A 288 3.46 16.18 10.41
N ALA A 289 2.22 16.50 10.00
CA ALA A 289 1.95 17.04 8.68
C ALA A 289 2.67 18.39 8.46
N GLN A 290 2.62 19.30 9.44
CA GLN A 290 3.33 20.57 9.37
C GLN A 290 4.84 20.38 9.26
N ARG A 291 5.43 19.53 10.11
CA ARG A 291 6.86 19.21 10.04
C ARG A 291 7.28 18.64 8.69
N ALA A 292 6.46 17.78 8.12
CA ALA A 292 6.72 17.21 6.80
C ALA A 292 6.74 18.31 5.72
N ILE A 293 5.79 19.25 5.74
CA ILE A 293 5.74 20.39 4.83
C ILE A 293 6.96 21.30 5.00
N ASP A 294 7.33 21.60 6.24
CA ASP A 294 8.50 22.44 6.56
C ASP A 294 9.81 21.81 6.04
N LEU A 295 9.85 20.48 5.90
CA LEU A 295 10.97 19.74 5.31
C LEU A 295 10.92 19.68 3.77
N GLY A 296 9.96 20.31 3.13
CA GLY A 296 9.85 20.41 1.68
C GLY A 296 9.42 19.12 0.99
N VAL A 297 8.50 18.34 1.62
CA VAL A 297 7.92 17.17 0.96
C VAL A 297 6.83 17.58 -0.03
N ASP A 298 6.68 16.79 -1.09
CA ASP A 298 5.66 17.01 -2.12
C ASP A 298 4.30 16.40 -1.74
N GLY A 299 4.30 15.41 -0.83
CA GLY A 299 3.07 14.73 -0.44
C GLY A 299 3.05 14.23 1.00
N LEU A 300 1.85 14.26 1.57
CA LEU A 300 1.49 13.72 2.87
C LEU A 300 0.68 12.44 2.67
N TRP A 301 1.19 11.30 3.13
CA TRP A 301 0.43 10.06 3.07
C TRP A 301 -0.14 9.70 4.44
N VAL A 302 -1.42 10.01 4.62
CA VAL A 302 -2.17 9.71 5.83
C VAL A 302 -2.35 8.20 5.96
N SER A 303 -1.84 7.64 7.06
CA SER A 303 -1.77 6.19 7.26
C SER A 303 -1.58 5.85 8.73
N ASN A 304 -2.15 4.73 9.17
CA ASN A 304 -1.81 4.07 10.42
C ASN A 304 -1.28 2.64 10.17
N HIS A 305 -0.64 2.44 9.00
CA HIS A 305 -0.07 1.15 8.58
C HIS A 305 -1.10 0.02 8.54
N GLY A 306 -2.36 0.34 8.24
CA GLY A 306 -3.45 -0.63 8.19
C GLY A 306 -3.79 -1.24 9.55
N GLY A 307 -3.63 -0.51 10.64
CA GLY A 307 -3.88 -0.98 12.01
C GLY A 307 -2.84 -1.98 12.53
N ARG A 308 -1.59 -1.91 12.03
CA ARG A 308 -0.53 -2.88 12.37
C ARG A 308 0.49 -2.35 13.37
N GLN A 309 0.42 -1.09 13.78
CA GLN A 309 1.43 -0.44 14.62
C GLN A 309 0.90 0.04 15.97
N LEU A 310 -0.22 0.75 16.00
CA LEU A 310 -0.82 1.29 17.22
C LEU A 310 -2.33 0.98 17.25
N ASP A 311 -2.72 0.02 18.08
CA ASP A 311 -4.10 -0.46 18.15
C ASP A 311 -5.05 0.57 18.79
N ALA A 312 -4.55 1.34 19.75
CA ALA A 312 -5.27 2.41 20.41
C ALA A 312 -5.30 3.73 19.61
N GLY A 313 -4.70 3.78 18.41
CA GLY A 313 -4.68 4.97 17.57
C GLY A 313 -6.04 5.29 16.96
N GLN A 314 -6.18 6.52 16.43
CA GLN A 314 -7.33 6.89 15.61
C GLN A 314 -7.28 6.18 14.23
N SER A 315 -8.41 6.13 13.55
CA SER A 315 -8.46 5.66 12.16
C SER A 315 -7.77 6.65 11.21
N ALA A 316 -7.35 6.15 10.05
CA ALA A 316 -6.74 7.00 9.04
C ALA A 316 -7.73 8.04 8.48
N ILE A 317 -9.03 7.68 8.33
CA ILE A 317 -10.05 8.62 7.83
C ILE A 317 -10.33 9.75 8.83
N THR A 318 -10.24 9.47 10.12
CA THR A 318 -10.38 10.51 11.18
C THR A 318 -9.17 11.43 11.18
N ALA A 319 -7.94 10.90 11.04
CA ALA A 319 -6.75 11.71 10.87
C ALA A 319 -6.81 12.58 9.60
N LEU A 320 -7.30 12.02 8.49
CA LEU A 320 -7.46 12.73 7.22
C LEU A 320 -8.32 13.98 7.36
N ARG A 321 -9.45 13.92 8.07
CA ARG A 321 -10.34 15.07 8.27
C ARG A 321 -9.64 16.27 8.90
N GLY A 322 -8.77 16.05 9.87
CA GLY A 322 -7.97 17.11 10.51
C GLY A 322 -6.91 17.67 9.56
N ILE A 323 -6.17 16.78 8.90
CA ILE A 323 -5.07 17.13 8.00
C ILE A 323 -5.58 17.92 6.80
N VAL A 324 -6.66 17.47 6.15
CA VAL A 324 -7.27 18.15 5.00
C VAL A 324 -7.71 19.57 5.37
N LYS A 325 -8.35 19.74 6.53
CA LYS A 325 -8.84 21.06 6.98
C LYS A 325 -7.73 22.12 7.02
N THR A 326 -6.50 21.70 7.36
CA THR A 326 -5.38 22.62 7.57
C THR A 326 -4.47 22.70 6.33
N PHE A 327 -4.24 21.57 5.64
CA PHE A 327 -3.16 21.47 4.66
C PHE A 327 -3.60 21.23 3.21
N GLN A 328 -4.91 21.22 2.94
CA GLN A 328 -5.40 21.08 1.56
C GLN A 328 -4.83 22.17 0.65
N GLY A 329 -4.23 21.76 -0.46
CA GLY A 329 -3.60 22.66 -1.42
C GLY A 329 -2.16 23.08 -1.08
N GLN A 330 -1.62 22.74 0.09
CA GLN A 330 -0.22 22.97 0.45
C GLN A 330 0.69 21.80 0.03
N ALA A 331 0.19 20.59 0.07
CA ALA A 331 0.84 19.39 -0.45
C ALA A 331 -0.22 18.40 -0.95
N THR A 332 0.19 17.43 -1.76
CA THR A 332 -0.71 16.34 -2.18
C THR A 332 -1.02 15.43 -0.99
N ILE A 333 -2.30 15.18 -0.73
CA ILE A 333 -2.75 14.36 0.39
C ILE A 333 -3.21 12.99 -0.10
N LEU A 334 -2.44 11.96 0.22
CA LEU A 334 -2.80 10.57 -0.03
C LEU A 334 -3.34 9.91 1.24
N MET A 335 -4.17 8.89 1.11
CA MET A 335 -4.59 8.06 2.25
C MET A 335 -4.56 6.58 1.89
N ASP A 336 -4.16 5.76 2.87
CA ASP A 336 -4.43 4.32 2.91
C ASP A 336 -5.06 3.91 4.25
N SER A 337 -5.13 2.64 4.50
CA SER A 337 -5.68 2.00 5.71
C SER A 337 -7.21 1.91 5.73
N GLY A 338 -7.70 0.69 5.63
CA GLY A 338 -9.13 0.37 5.76
C GLY A 338 -9.91 0.30 4.44
N ILE A 339 -9.40 0.84 3.34
CA ILE A 339 -10.06 0.86 2.03
C ILE A 339 -10.12 -0.57 1.45
N ARG A 340 -11.31 -1.01 1.00
CA ARG A 340 -11.54 -2.36 0.47
C ARG A 340 -12.25 -2.38 -0.87
N SER A 341 -12.93 -1.30 -1.26
CA SER A 341 -13.81 -1.24 -2.43
C SER A 341 -13.76 0.11 -3.12
N GLY A 342 -14.31 0.19 -4.34
CA GLY A 342 -14.51 1.47 -5.05
C GLY A 342 -15.34 2.49 -4.26
N PRO A 343 -16.47 2.11 -3.63
CA PRO A 343 -17.20 2.98 -2.72
C PRO A 343 -16.35 3.54 -1.56
N ASP A 344 -15.39 2.78 -1.02
CA ASP A 344 -14.51 3.28 0.05
C ASP A 344 -13.51 4.31 -0.49
N ILE A 345 -13.04 4.14 -1.73
CA ILE A 345 -12.25 5.15 -2.44
C ILE A 345 -13.05 6.43 -2.57
N ALA A 346 -14.29 6.35 -3.08
CA ALA A 346 -15.16 7.51 -3.24
C ALA A 346 -15.41 8.24 -1.90
N ARG A 347 -15.63 7.52 -0.80
CA ARG A 347 -15.76 8.08 0.55
C ARG A 347 -14.48 8.79 1.00
N THR A 348 -13.33 8.19 0.73
CA THR A 348 -12.03 8.75 1.10
C THR A 348 -11.73 10.04 0.32
N LEU A 349 -11.97 10.03 -0.98
CA LEU A 349 -11.83 11.22 -1.84
C LEU A 349 -12.83 12.32 -1.45
N ALA A 350 -14.08 11.96 -1.14
CA ALA A 350 -15.08 12.91 -0.65
C ALA A 350 -14.71 13.53 0.71
N THR A 351 -13.88 12.86 1.51
CA THR A 351 -13.33 13.41 2.75
C THR A 351 -12.18 14.39 2.50
N GLY A 352 -11.64 14.45 1.27
CA GLY A 352 -10.66 15.44 0.82
C GLY A 352 -9.27 14.90 0.53
N ALA A 353 -9.07 13.57 0.48
CA ALA A 353 -7.85 13.02 -0.09
C ALA A 353 -7.76 13.34 -1.59
N ASP A 354 -6.57 13.64 -2.08
CA ASP A 354 -6.32 13.80 -3.52
C ASP A 354 -6.17 12.44 -4.20
N PHE A 355 -5.71 11.41 -3.47
CA PHE A 355 -5.45 10.08 -3.99
C PHE A 355 -5.56 9.00 -2.91
N THR A 356 -5.85 7.77 -3.31
CA THR A 356 -5.98 6.65 -2.37
C THR A 356 -5.03 5.52 -2.69
N MET A 357 -4.59 4.80 -1.67
CA MET A 357 -3.69 3.65 -1.82
C MET A 357 -4.24 2.44 -1.07
N LEU A 358 -4.18 1.27 -1.68
CA LEU A 358 -4.73 0.05 -1.12
C LEU A 358 -3.66 -1.05 -1.04
N GLY A 359 -3.70 -1.80 0.05
CA GLY A 359 -2.73 -2.88 0.27
C GLY A 359 -3.39 -4.26 0.23
N ARG A 360 -4.08 -4.63 1.31
CA ARG A 360 -4.65 -5.98 1.51
C ARG A 360 -5.56 -6.44 0.38
N THR A 361 -6.30 -5.53 -0.23
CA THR A 361 -7.23 -5.79 -1.33
C THR A 361 -6.53 -6.50 -2.49
N PHE A 362 -5.42 -5.97 -2.96
CA PHE A 362 -4.64 -6.55 -4.06
C PHE A 362 -3.92 -7.83 -3.64
N MET A 363 -3.48 -7.90 -2.39
CA MET A 363 -2.85 -9.09 -1.84
C MET A 363 -3.82 -10.27 -1.73
N TYR A 364 -5.09 -10.03 -1.39
CA TYR A 364 -6.11 -11.07 -1.42
C TYR A 364 -6.30 -11.61 -2.84
N GLY A 365 -6.28 -10.74 -3.85
CA GLY A 365 -6.37 -11.13 -5.26
C GLY A 365 -5.26 -12.10 -5.65
N THR A 366 -4.00 -11.74 -5.43
CA THR A 366 -2.86 -12.59 -5.78
C THR A 366 -2.80 -13.87 -4.94
N ALA A 367 -3.08 -13.81 -3.64
CA ALA A 367 -3.16 -14.98 -2.78
C ALA A 367 -4.28 -15.94 -3.20
N ALA A 368 -5.43 -15.42 -3.67
CA ALA A 368 -6.55 -16.20 -4.14
C ALA A 368 -6.32 -16.84 -5.51
N LEU A 369 -5.77 -16.12 -6.48
CA LEU A 369 -5.79 -16.50 -7.90
C LEU A 369 -4.40 -16.45 -8.59
N GLY A 370 -3.33 -16.06 -7.90
CA GLY A 370 -2.00 -15.90 -8.50
C GLY A 370 -1.98 -14.77 -9.54
N ASN A 371 -1.38 -15.01 -10.70
CA ASN A 371 -1.22 -14.01 -11.76
C ASN A 371 -2.55 -13.33 -12.15
N ARG A 372 -3.62 -14.10 -12.29
CA ARG A 372 -4.95 -13.56 -12.62
C ARG A 372 -5.49 -12.65 -11.53
N GLY A 373 -5.08 -12.84 -10.27
CA GLY A 373 -5.55 -12.06 -9.14
C GLY A 373 -5.06 -10.62 -9.15
N GLY A 374 -3.95 -10.32 -9.81
CA GLY A 374 -3.47 -8.95 -10.00
C GLY A 374 -4.47 -8.11 -10.80
N ASP A 375 -4.78 -8.52 -12.03
CA ASP A 375 -5.76 -7.82 -12.89
C ASP A 375 -7.17 -7.80 -12.25
N LEU A 376 -7.68 -8.95 -11.77
CA LEU A 376 -9.03 -9.04 -11.25
C LEU A 376 -9.25 -8.14 -10.02
N SER A 377 -8.26 -7.99 -9.14
CA SER A 377 -8.39 -7.11 -7.99
C SER A 377 -8.46 -5.63 -8.38
N LEU A 378 -7.77 -5.21 -9.44
CA LEU A 378 -7.89 -3.85 -9.99
C LEU A 378 -9.27 -3.60 -10.62
N ILE A 379 -9.78 -4.58 -11.38
CA ILE A 379 -11.12 -4.50 -11.98
C ILE A 379 -12.20 -4.36 -10.90
N HIS A 380 -12.09 -5.09 -9.79
CA HIS A 380 -13.06 -4.99 -8.68
C HIS A 380 -13.06 -3.62 -7.98
N ILE A 381 -11.93 -2.94 -8.02
CA ILE A 381 -11.79 -1.61 -7.41
C ILE A 381 -12.29 -0.53 -8.35
#